data_f0fdefb6d5fe4b0cb7c7d677f320a6f9
#
_entry.id   f0fdefb6d5fe4b0cb7c7d677f320a6f9
#
_cell.length_a   1.000
_cell.length_b   1.000
_cell.length_c   1.000
_cell.angle_alpha   90.00
_cell.angle_beta   90.00
_cell.angle_gamma   90.00
#
_symmetry.space_group_name_H-M   'P 1'
#
loop_
_entity.id
_entity.type
_entity.pdbx_description
1 polymer ?
#
loop_
_entity_poly.entity_id
_entity_poly.type
_entity_poly.pdbx_seq_one_letter_code
_entity_poly.pdbx_strand_id
1 'polypeptide(L)'
;MTGHPQRDISEAQSDFIIQHDSSNTGRFVLNHPYRLMLISIQPDNPEHYQKLTIISPKETFFFELSMKELKQVPDGRNLHKHDFYEIMIVLDGEVYQNIENERHLYTKGSCCILNKNVRHTEEYRDYCRVAFVQISSNFLKHLYKCMTLHIFGRHKTKDSKFLQFLDNNINERQAANKNYLDLIPKKEHTFLVKHVHSILDQIVHITVDPTPDANIRVQGLFLDLLYNLSRPDYYNSVPIRIGTDTENRLFQQITKLLEA
;
A
#
# COMPACT_ATOMS: atom_id res chain seq x y z
N MET A 1 -28.68 7.72 15.23
CA MET A 1 -27.30 7.69 15.75
C MET A 1 -27.08 6.33 16.39
N THR A 2 -26.64 5.36 15.63
CA THR A 2 -26.29 4.02 16.14
C THR A 2 -24.80 4.01 16.32
N GLY A 3 -24.37 4.12 17.60
CA GLY A 3 -22.96 4.02 17.94
C GLY A 3 -22.42 2.65 17.54
N HIS A 4 -21.46 2.62 16.63
CA HIS A 4 -20.68 1.42 16.41
C HIS A 4 -19.84 1.16 17.67
N PRO A 5 -19.81 -0.06 18.19
CA PRO A 5 -18.98 -0.37 19.35
C PRO A 5 -17.51 -0.17 18.96
N GLN A 6 -16.82 0.69 19.71
CA GLN A 6 -15.37 0.77 19.71
C GLN A 6 -14.85 -0.61 20.13
N ARG A 7 -14.32 -1.41 19.19
CA ARG A 7 -13.64 -2.66 19.51
C ARG A 7 -12.23 -2.36 20.00
N ASP A 8 -11.77 -3.14 20.94
CA ASP A 8 -10.44 -3.02 21.52
C ASP A 8 -9.36 -3.29 20.44
N ILE A 9 -8.27 -2.54 20.46
CA ILE A 9 -7.11 -2.71 19.56
C ILE A 9 -6.57 -4.14 19.62
N SER A 10 -6.70 -4.83 20.76
CA SER A 10 -6.32 -6.24 20.91
C SER A 10 -7.12 -7.21 20.03
N GLU A 11 -8.39 -6.90 19.72
CA GLU A 11 -9.21 -7.73 18.83
C GLU A 11 -8.85 -7.52 17.36
N ALA A 12 -8.43 -6.30 16.96
CA ALA A 12 -7.97 -6.01 15.62
C ALA A 12 -6.61 -6.67 15.31
N GLN A 13 -5.80 -6.97 16.34
CA GLN A 13 -4.53 -7.66 16.20
C GLN A 13 -4.70 -9.13 15.76
N SER A 14 -5.87 -9.75 15.93
CA SER A 14 -6.10 -11.14 15.50
C SER A 14 -6.05 -11.33 13.99
N ASP A 15 -6.35 -10.30 13.19
CA ASP A 15 -6.25 -10.33 11.73
C ASP A 15 -4.89 -9.83 11.20
N PHE A 16 -4.09 -9.22 12.07
CA PHE A 16 -2.68 -8.91 11.81
C PHE A 16 -1.82 -10.09 12.28
N ILE A 17 -1.67 -11.10 11.43
CA ILE A 17 -0.70 -12.17 11.71
C ILE A 17 0.69 -11.55 11.57
N ILE A 18 1.27 -11.16 12.71
CA ILE A 18 2.65 -10.70 12.78
C ILE A 18 3.50 -11.95 12.98
N GLN A 19 4.23 -12.34 11.94
CA GLN A 19 5.29 -13.31 12.06
C GLN A 19 6.60 -12.55 12.27
N HIS A 20 7.31 -12.84 13.35
CA HIS A 20 8.65 -12.30 13.57
C HIS A 20 9.68 -13.20 12.90
N ASP A 21 10.58 -12.59 12.13
CA ASP A 21 11.74 -13.30 11.61
C ASP A 21 12.90 -13.28 12.61
N SER A 22 14.02 -13.92 12.25
CA SER A 22 15.23 -13.99 13.08
C SER A 22 15.86 -12.62 13.36
N SER A 23 15.51 -11.58 12.62
CA SER A 23 15.95 -10.19 12.82
C SER A 23 14.98 -9.36 13.67
N ASN A 24 13.97 -9.98 14.26
CA ASN A 24 12.87 -9.34 15.00
C ASN A 24 12.08 -8.32 14.16
N THR A 25 12.12 -8.44 12.83
CA THR A 25 11.33 -7.63 11.92
C THR A 25 9.92 -8.22 11.82
N GLY A 26 8.90 -7.42 12.11
CA GLY A 26 7.50 -7.83 11.95
C GLY A 26 7.18 -8.13 10.49
N ARG A 27 6.52 -9.25 10.21
CA ARG A 27 5.98 -9.61 8.91
C ARG A 27 4.47 -9.64 8.95
N PHE A 28 3.83 -8.80 8.16
CA PHE A 28 2.38 -8.78 8.03
C PHE A 28 1.92 -9.66 6.88
N VAL A 29 0.82 -10.36 7.09
CA VAL A 29 0.19 -11.26 6.11
C VAL A 29 -1.20 -10.73 5.77
N LEU A 30 -1.58 -10.78 4.49
CA LEU A 30 -2.89 -10.37 4.01
C LEU A 30 -3.72 -11.59 3.58
N ASN A 31 -4.76 -11.90 4.35
CA ASN A 31 -5.67 -13.04 4.10
C ASN A 31 -6.86 -12.68 3.19
N HIS A 32 -6.92 -11.44 2.68
CA HIS A 32 -7.99 -10.93 1.83
C HIS A 32 -7.44 -10.50 0.46
N PRO A 33 -8.28 -10.34 -0.57
CA PRO A 33 -7.85 -9.80 -1.84
C PRO A 33 -7.20 -8.43 -1.70
N TYR A 34 -7.76 -7.59 -0.83
CA TYR A 34 -7.25 -6.24 -0.54
C TYR A 34 -7.62 -5.79 0.87
N ARG A 35 -6.92 -4.76 1.35
CA ARG A 35 -7.22 -3.99 2.54
C ARG A 35 -6.86 -2.54 2.29
N LEU A 36 -7.70 -1.63 2.78
CA LEU A 36 -7.41 -0.19 2.80
C LEU A 36 -7.15 0.24 4.23
N MET A 37 -6.11 1.05 4.42
CA MET A 37 -5.86 1.74 5.69
C MET A 37 -5.82 3.23 5.39
N LEU A 38 -6.69 3.99 6.05
CA LEU A 38 -6.74 5.44 5.92
C LEU A 38 -6.25 6.04 7.24
N ILE A 39 -5.17 6.80 7.17
CA ILE A 39 -4.57 7.47 8.33
C ILE A 39 -4.73 8.98 8.19
N SER A 40 -5.17 9.63 9.26
CA SER A 40 -5.15 11.08 9.39
C SER A 40 -4.44 11.45 10.67
N ILE A 41 -3.41 12.30 10.56
CA ILE A 41 -2.64 12.83 11.68
C ILE A 41 -3.01 14.29 11.90
N GLN A 42 -3.32 14.64 13.15
CA GLN A 42 -3.72 15.98 13.59
C GLN A 42 -2.84 16.44 14.76
N PRO A 43 -1.64 16.99 14.50
CA PRO A 43 -0.67 17.33 15.54
C PRO A 43 -1.21 18.35 16.56
N ASP A 44 -2.06 19.26 16.11
CA ASP A 44 -2.65 20.32 16.94
C ASP A 44 -3.77 19.82 17.87
N ASN A 45 -4.16 18.55 17.74
CA ASN A 45 -5.19 17.92 18.57
C ASN A 45 -4.65 16.68 19.28
N PRO A 46 -3.98 16.81 20.46
CA PRO A 46 -3.37 15.68 21.15
C PRO A 46 -4.34 14.59 21.61
N GLU A 47 -5.61 14.95 21.87
CA GLU A 47 -6.66 14.00 22.29
C GLU A 47 -7.17 13.14 21.12
N HIS A 48 -7.14 13.69 19.90
CA HIS A 48 -7.56 13.02 18.66
C HIS A 48 -6.43 13.06 17.62
N TYR A 49 -5.23 12.70 18.08
CA TYR A 49 -4.01 12.85 17.29
C TYR A 49 -4.00 12.03 16.01
N GLN A 50 -4.44 10.78 16.09
CA GLN A 50 -4.46 9.88 14.96
C GLN A 50 -5.84 9.25 14.78
N LYS A 51 -6.38 9.35 13.55
CA LYS A 51 -7.53 8.57 13.12
C LYS A 51 -7.05 7.51 12.16
N LEU A 52 -7.40 6.26 12.44
CA LEU A 52 -7.07 5.10 11.61
C LEU A 52 -8.35 4.37 11.26
N THR A 53 -8.59 4.22 9.96
CA THR A 53 -9.68 3.39 9.43
C THR A 53 -9.08 2.24 8.67
N ILE A 54 -9.45 1.01 9.02
CA ILE A 54 -9.02 -0.21 8.34
C ILE A 54 -10.26 -0.86 7.74
N ILE A 55 -10.22 -1.13 6.45
CA ILE A 55 -11.34 -1.65 5.68
C ILE A 55 -10.89 -2.83 4.85
N SER A 56 -11.54 -3.96 5.02
CA SER A 56 -11.37 -5.17 4.23
C SER A 56 -12.73 -5.75 3.83
N PRO A 57 -12.80 -6.70 2.90
CA PRO A 57 -14.06 -7.36 2.53
C PRO A 57 -14.79 -8.06 3.67
N LYS A 58 -14.13 -8.31 4.79
CA LYS A 58 -14.72 -8.97 5.95
C LYS A 58 -15.03 -8.02 7.09
N GLU A 59 -14.18 -7.01 7.29
CA GLU A 59 -14.17 -6.23 8.52
C GLU A 59 -13.83 -4.77 8.27
N THR A 60 -14.41 -3.93 9.10
CA THR A 60 -14.12 -2.50 9.14
C THR A 60 -13.87 -2.09 10.56
N PHE A 61 -12.72 -1.44 10.79
CA PHE A 61 -12.31 -0.92 12.10
C PHE A 61 -12.08 0.58 12.02
N PHE A 62 -12.52 1.29 13.06
CA PHE A 62 -12.27 2.71 13.25
C PHE A 62 -11.57 2.90 14.58
N PHE A 63 -10.41 3.52 14.55
CA PHE A 63 -9.63 3.86 15.73
C PHE A 63 -9.39 5.37 15.76
N GLU A 64 -9.52 5.94 16.94
CA GLU A 64 -9.10 7.29 17.20
C GLU A 64 -8.19 7.24 18.42
N LEU A 65 -6.95 7.66 18.26
CA LEU A 65 -5.90 7.53 19.24
C LEU A 65 -5.40 8.90 19.65
N SER A 66 -5.33 9.14 20.97
CA SER A 66 -4.60 10.26 21.52
C SER A 66 -3.09 10.05 21.37
N MET A 67 -2.31 11.11 21.48
CA MET A 67 -0.84 11.04 21.50
C MET A 67 -0.32 10.13 22.64
N LYS A 68 -1.05 10.07 23.77
CA LYS A 68 -0.70 9.23 24.91
C LYS A 68 -0.90 7.74 24.60
N GLU A 69 -2.05 7.40 24.04
CA GLU A 69 -2.37 6.02 23.67
C GLU A 69 -1.43 5.51 22.58
N LEU A 70 -1.11 6.36 21.62
CA LEU A 70 -0.22 6.02 20.53
C LEU A 70 1.19 5.64 21.02
N LYS A 71 1.68 6.24 22.10
CA LYS A 71 2.95 5.88 22.75
C LYS A 71 2.91 4.51 23.43
N GLN A 72 1.72 3.98 23.69
CA GLN A 72 1.52 2.68 24.36
C GLN A 72 1.24 1.55 23.36
N VAL A 73 0.95 1.88 22.10
CA VAL A 73 0.76 0.86 21.06
C VAL A 73 2.12 0.17 20.83
N PRO A 74 2.21 -1.14 21.05
CA PRO A 74 3.44 -1.87 20.73
C PRO A 74 3.77 -1.64 19.27
N ASP A 75 4.92 -1.22 19.06
CA ASP A 75 5.71 -0.92 17.85
C ASP A 75 5.20 -1.35 16.47
N GLY A 76 3.94 -1.06 16.13
CA GLY A 76 3.46 -1.12 14.75
C GLY A 76 4.18 -0.12 13.81
N ARG A 77 5.03 0.75 14.41
CA ARG A 77 5.90 1.71 13.71
C ARG A 77 7.33 1.21 13.52
N ASN A 78 7.63 -0.01 13.98
CA ASN A 78 8.93 -0.59 13.75
C ASN A 78 9.10 -0.96 12.28
N LEU A 79 10.34 -1.03 11.89
CA LEU A 79 10.71 -1.55 10.59
C LEU A 79 10.04 -2.91 10.37
N HIS A 80 9.16 -2.98 9.39
CA HIS A 80 8.35 -4.16 9.08
C HIS A 80 8.41 -4.49 7.58
N LYS A 81 7.92 -5.66 7.23
CA LYS A 81 7.74 -6.14 5.86
C LYS A 81 6.42 -6.90 5.74
N HIS A 82 5.98 -7.15 4.54
CA HIS A 82 4.73 -7.86 4.28
C HIS A 82 4.85 -8.83 3.09
N ASP A 83 3.86 -9.72 2.93
CA ASP A 83 3.77 -10.70 1.84
C ASP A 83 2.85 -10.24 0.70
N PHE A 84 2.35 -9.03 0.78
CA PHE A 84 1.46 -8.37 -0.17
C PHE A 84 2.14 -7.13 -0.79
N TYR A 85 1.52 -6.56 -1.80
CA TYR A 85 1.92 -5.27 -2.38
C TYR A 85 1.22 -4.15 -1.62
N GLU A 86 1.95 -3.08 -1.35
CA GLU A 86 1.39 -1.91 -0.70
C GLU A 86 1.60 -0.67 -1.56
N ILE A 87 0.52 0.09 -1.75
CA ILE A 87 0.55 1.39 -2.40
C ILE A 87 0.25 2.43 -1.34
N MET A 88 1.26 3.18 -0.93
CA MET A 88 1.07 4.38 -0.13
C MET A 88 0.70 5.55 -1.03
N ILE A 89 -0.33 6.30 -0.68
CA ILE A 89 -0.81 7.49 -1.42
C ILE A 89 -0.95 8.64 -0.44
N VAL A 90 -0.19 9.71 -0.62
CA VAL A 90 -0.32 10.92 0.21
C VAL A 90 -1.48 11.75 -0.31
N LEU A 91 -2.57 11.75 0.45
CA LEU A 91 -3.81 12.46 0.08
C LEU A 91 -3.75 13.94 0.44
N ASP A 92 -3.06 14.27 1.55
CA ASP A 92 -2.80 15.64 1.98
C ASP A 92 -1.60 15.70 2.92
N GLY A 93 -0.90 16.86 2.98
CA GLY A 93 0.30 17.02 3.79
C GLY A 93 1.50 16.25 3.25
N GLU A 94 2.33 15.75 4.17
CA GLU A 94 3.57 15.04 3.86
C GLU A 94 3.84 13.88 4.83
N VAL A 95 4.58 12.88 4.34
CA VAL A 95 4.96 11.68 5.09
C VAL A 95 6.41 11.33 4.79
N TYR A 96 7.18 11.02 5.83
CA TYR A 96 8.45 10.37 5.67
C TYR A 96 8.27 8.85 5.71
N GLN A 97 8.88 8.16 4.76
CA GLN A 97 8.95 6.71 4.75
C GLN A 97 10.42 6.28 4.76
N ASN A 98 10.79 5.49 5.76
CA ASN A 98 12.10 4.87 5.83
C ASN A 98 11.99 3.52 5.12
N ILE A 99 12.68 3.35 3.99
CA ILE A 99 12.70 2.14 3.19
C ILE A 99 14.10 1.54 3.29
N GLU A 100 14.21 0.35 3.89
CA GLU A 100 15.47 -0.26 4.26
C GLU A 100 16.32 0.71 5.13
N ASN A 101 17.34 1.33 4.56
CA ASN A 101 18.23 2.26 5.27
C ASN A 101 18.13 3.69 4.75
N GLU A 102 17.16 3.99 3.87
CA GLU A 102 17.02 5.28 3.24
C GLU A 102 15.72 5.95 3.66
N ARG A 103 15.77 7.25 3.88
CA ARG A 103 14.62 8.06 4.27
C ARG A 103 14.14 8.90 3.11
N HIS A 104 12.87 8.74 2.76
CA HIS A 104 12.21 9.42 1.64
C HIS A 104 11.09 10.32 2.15
N LEU A 105 10.95 11.51 1.54
CA LEU A 105 9.85 12.42 1.79
C LEU A 105 8.84 12.30 0.64
N TYR A 106 7.59 12.01 0.99
CA TYR A 106 6.46 11.99 0.06
C TYR A 106 5.51 13.13 0.41
N THR A 107 5.16 13.91 -0.60
CA THR A 107 4.26 15.05 -0.48
C THR A 107 2.92 14.74 -1.15
N LYS A 108 1.93 15.61 -0.95
CA LYS A 108 0.58 15.46 -1.51
C LYS A 108 0.58 15.03 -2.98
N GLY A 109 -0.13 13.95 -3.26
CA GLY A 109 -0.24 13.33 -4.58
C GLY A 109 0.86 12.33 -4.92
N SER A 110 1.96 12.29 -4.15
CA SER A 110 3.00 11.27 -4.33
C SER A 110 2.50 9.90 -3.89
N CYS A 111 2.99 8.86 -4.57
CA CYS A 111 2.71 7.48 -4.21
C CYS A 111 4.00 6.68 -4.18
N CYS A 112 4.03 5.65 -3.32
CA CYS A 112 5.08 4.65 -3.31
C CYS A 112 4.45 3.26 -3.41
N ILE A 113 4.95 2.42 -4.32
CA ILE A 113 4.50 1.03 -4.44
C ILE A 113 5.61 0.13 -3.96
N LEU A 114 5.40 -0.47 -2.80
CA LEU A 114 6.33 -1.40 -2.19
C LEU A 114 6.06 -2.83 -2.67
N ASN A 115 7.13 -3.48 -3.10
CA ASN A 115 7.10 -4.92 -3.33
C ASN A 115 7.15 -5.66 -1.99
N LYS A 116 6.81 -6.94 -2.01
CA LYS A 116 6.95 -7.85 -0.87
C LYS A 116 8.38 -7.85 -0.33
N ASN A 117 8.50 -8.10 0.96
CA ASN A 117 9.78 -8.23 1.65
C ASN A 117 10.68 -6.97 1.70
N VAL A 118 10.22 -5.85 1.22
CA VAL A 118 10.87 -4.55 1.43
C VAL A 118 10.57 -4.09 2.85
N ARG A 119 11.61 -3.87 3.66
CA ARG A 119 11.46 -3.39 5.02
C ARG A 119 11.25 -1.88 5.00
N HIS A 120 10.23 -1.42 5.70
CA HIS A 120 9.89 0.00 5.75
C HIS A 120 9.17 0.36 7.05
N THR A 121 9.08 1.66 7.31
CA THR A 121 8.28 2.26 8.39
C THR A 121 7.97 3.70 8.04
N GLU A 122 6.83 4.21 8.52
CA GLU A 122 6.37 5.57 8.30
C GLU A 122 6.68 6.45 9.52
N GLU A 123 7.01 7.71 9.23
CA GLU A 123 7.20 8.75 10.23
C GLU A 123 6.29 9.94 9.90
N TYR A 124 5.36 10.24 10.80
CA TYR A 124 4.44 11.36 10.71
C TYR A 124 4.90 12.47 11.64
N ARG A 125 5.24 13.64 11.09
CA ARG A 125 5.70 14.81 11.88
C ARG A 125 4.64 15.87 11.99
N ASP A 126 3.95 16.11 10.91
CA ASP A 126 2.97 17.17 10.74
C ASP A 126 1.62 16.62 10.32
N TYR A 127 0.67 17.50 10.09
CA TYR A 127 -0.62 17.14 9.53
C TYR A 127 -0.44 16.37 8.23
N CYS A 128 -1.09 15.21 8.16
CA CYS A 128 -1.16 14.47 6.91
C CYS A 128 -2.40 13.57 6.85
N ARG A 129 -2.78 13.24 5.62
CA ARG A 129 -3.74 12.20 5.29
C ARG A 129 -3.12 11.25 4.29
N VAL A 130 -3.11 9.97 4.63
CA VAL A 130 -2.45 8.93 3.83
C VAL A 130 -3.38 7.74 3.67
N ALA A 131 -3.39 7.17 2.48
CA ALA A 131 -4.03 5.89 2.21
C ALA A 131 -2.97 4.83 1.91
N PHE A 132 -3.11 3.68 2.55
CA PHE A 132 -2.35 2.46 2.22
C PHE A 132 -3.32 1.48 1.57
N VAL A 133 -3.05 1.16 0.32
CA VAL A 133 -3.81 0.20 -0.47
C VAL A 133 -3.01 -1.09 -0.53
N GLN A 134 -3.40 -2.06 0.28
CA GLN A 134 -2.73 -3.36 0.39
C GLN A 134 -3.43 -4.37 -0.52
N ILE A 135 -2.67 -5.03 -1.37
CA ILE A 135 -3.20 -5.89 -2.44
C ILE A 135 -2.49 -7.24 -2.42
N SER A 136 -3.26 -8.32 -2.30
CA SER A 136 -2.71 -9.67 -2.36
C SER A 136 -2.12 -9.98 -3.74
N SER A 137 -1.12 -10.86 -3.79
CA SER A 137 -0.46 -11.23 -5.05
C SER A 137 -1.42 -11.78 -6.09
N ASN A 138 -2.38 -12.60 -5.68
CA ASN A 138 -3.35 -13.20 -6.57
C ASN A 138 -4.28 -12.14 -7.17
N PHE A 139 -4.73 -11.20 -6.34
CA PHE A 139 -5.63 -10.13 -6.80
C PHE A 139 -4.88 -9.16 -7.71
N LEU A 140 -3.66 -8.74 -7.36
CA LEU A 140 -2.85 -7.88 -8.24
C LEU A 140 -2.54 -8.55 -9.58
N LYS A 141 -2.24 -9.86 -9.58
CA LYS A 141 -2.02 -10.64 -10.81
C LYS A 141 -3.26 -10.66 -11.70
N HIS A 142 -4.43 -10.80 -11.10
CA HIS A 142 -5.71 -10.72 -11.82
C HIS A 142 -5.92 -9.33 -12.45
N LEU A 143 -5.78 -8.26 -11.66
CA LEU A 143 -5.91 -6.87 -12.12
C LEU A 143 -4.91 -6.57 -13.24
N TYR A 144 -3.65 -6.97 -13.09
CA TYR A 144 -2.61 -6.79 -14.11
C TYR A 144 -2.97 -7.46 -15.45
N LYS A 145 -3.51 -8.68 -15.40
CA LYS A 145 -3.99 -9.36 -16.61
C LYS A 145 -5.12 -8.58 -17.28
N CYS A 146 -6.09 -8.09 -16.51
CA CYS A 146 -7.17 -7.27 -17.04
C CYS A 146 -6.65 -5.98 -17.70
N MET A 147 -5.70 -5.29 -17.05
CA MET A 147 -5.08 -4.08 -17.59
C MET A 147 -4.35 -4.35 -18.91
N THR A 148 -3.55 -5.39 -18.97
CA THR A 148 -2.72 -5.69 -20.14
C THR A 148 -3.53 -6.18 -21.35
N LEU A 149 -4.60 -6.92 -21.12
CA LEU A 149 -5.46 -7.46 -22.18
C LEU A 149 -6.47 -6.44 -22.72
N HIS A 150 -7.06 -5.63 -21.84
CA HIS A 150 -8.24 -4.82 -22.19
C HIS A 150 -7.95 -3.33 -22.29
N ILE A 151 -7.03 -2.80 -21.49
CA ILE A 151 -6.77 -1.36 -21.40
C ILE A 151 -5.61 -0.93 -22.26
N PHE A 152 -4.45 -1.60 -22.13
CA PHE A 152 -3.22 -1.16 -22.80
C PHE A 152 -2.91 -1.87 -24.11
N GLY A 153 -3.42 -3.08 -24.30
CA GLY A 153 -2.98 -3.94 -25.41
C GLY A 153 -1.50 -4.35 -25.26
N ARG A 154 -1.07 -5.34 -26.02
CA ARG A 154 0.28 -5.94 -25.86
C ARG A 154 1.44 -5.00 -26.19
N HIS A 155 1.23 -3.93 -26.97
CA HIS A 155 2.34 -3.07 -27.43
C HIS A 155 2.68 -1.92 -26.47
N LYS A 156 1.74 -1.41 -25.68
CA LYS A 156 1.95 -0.26 -24.79
C LYS A 156 2.54 -0.63 -23.42
N THR A 157 2.57 -1.91 -23.05
CA THR A 157 3.14 -2.34 -21.76
C THR A 157 4.66 -2.13 -21.68
N LYS A 158 5.36 -2.17 -22.81
CA LYS A 158 6.83 -2.03 -22.85
C LYS A 158 7.31 -0.60 -22.53
N ASP A 159 6.49 0.40 -22.74
CA ASP A 159 6.87 1.81 -22.55
C ASP A 159 6.52 2.35 -21.16
N SER A 160 5.68 1.65 -20.39
CA SER A 160 5.29 2.05 -19.06
C SER A 160 6.18 1.44 -17.99
N LYS A 161 6.99 2.26 -17.29
CA LYS A 161 7.80 1.83 -16.14
C LYS A 161 6.95 1.22 -15.02
N PHE A 162 5.73 1.72 -14.83
CA PHE A 162 4.77 1.18 -13.89
C PHE A 162 4.39 -0.27 -14.24
N LEU A 163 4.00 -0.52 -15.51
CA LEU A 163 3.63 -1.86 -15.94
C LEU A 163 4.82 -2.82 -15.96
N GLN A 164 6.02 -2.33 -16.32
CA GLN A 164 7.25 -3.12 -16.22
C GLN A 164 7.55 -3.50 -14.75
N PHE A 165 7.36 -2.56 -13.81
CA PHE A 165 7.53 -2.84 -12.39
C PHE A 165 6.55 -3.93 -11.92
N LEU A 166 5.27 -3.84 -12.29
CA LEU A 166 4.28 -4.86 -11.94
C LEU A 166 4.63 -6.21 -12.58
N ASP A 167 4.97 -6.25 -13.87
CA ASP A 167 5.32 -7.48 -14.58
C ASP A 167 6.51 -8.18 -13.93
N ASN A 168 7.54 -7.42 -13.60
CA ASN A 168 8.75 -7.93 -12.97
C ASN A 168 8.50 -8.50 -11.57
N ASN A 169 7.47 -8.05 -10.85
CA ASN A 169 7.24 -8.40 -9.45
C ASN A 169 6.10 -9.40 -9.25
N ILE A 170 5.15 -9.49 -10.19
CA ILE A 170 4.03 -10.44 -10.12
C ILE A 170 4.48 -11.88 -10.40
N ASN A 171 5.55 -12.07 -11.18
CA ASN A 171 6.11 -13.39 -11.44
C ASN A 171 6.89 -13.88 -10.21
N GLU A 172 6.51 -15.03 -9.67
CA GLU A 172 7.07 -15.61 -8.43
C GLU A 172 8.60 -15.70 -8.43
N ARG A 173 9.22 -15.95 -9.60
CA ARG A 173 10.68 -16.02 -9.75
C ARG A 173 11.40 -14.69 -9.46
N GLN A 174 10.70 -13.57 -9.51
CA GLN A 174 11.26 -12.23 -9.26
C GLN A 174 10.70 -11.59 -7.97
N ALA A 175 9.74 -12.23 -7.30
CA ALA A 175 9.16 -11.76 -6.04
C ALA A 175 10.19 -11.65 -4.90
N ALA A 176 11.34 -12.28 -5.04
CA ALA A 176 12.48 -12.17 -4.12
C ALA A 176 13.25 -10.85 -4.27
N ASN A 177 13.06 -10.10 -5.36
CA ASN A 177 13.76 -8.83 -5.55
C ASN A 177 13.20 -7.78 -4.61
N LYS A 178 14.07 -7.17 -3.83
CA LYS A 178 13.74 -5.98 -3.05
C LYS A 178 13.74 -4.77 -3.98
N ASN A 179 12.56 -4.28 -4.32
CA ASN A 179 12.39 -3.10 -5.15
C ASN A 179 11.09 -2.39 -4.80
N TYR A 180 11.02 -1.12 -5.14
CA TYR A 180 9.82 -0.29 -5.02
C TYR A 180 9.74 0.69 -6.19
N LEU A 181 8.59 1.31 -6.35
CA LEU A 181 8.33 2.28 -7.41
C LEU A 181 7.80 3.57 -6.81
N ASP A 182 8.54 4.66 -7.00
CA ASP A 182 8.06 6.00 -6.71
C ASP A 182 7.28 6.57 -7.86
N LEU A 183 6.13 7.16 -7.53
CA LEU A 183 5.27 7.88 -8.43
C LEU A 183 5.21 9.35 -7.98
N ILE A 184 5.97 10.19 -8.68
CA ILE A 184 6.09 11.62 -8.36
C ILE A 184 5.09 12.37 -9.25
N PRO A 185 4.11 13.09 -8.67
CA PRO A 185 3.10 13.80 -9.47
C PRO A 185 3.73 14.93 -10.26
N LYS A 186 3.29 15.11 -11.49
CA LYS A 186 3.65 16.27 -12.30
C LYS A 186 2.84 17.48 -11.85
N LYS A 187 3.48 18.65 -11.76
CA LYS A 187 2.96 19.86 -11.09
C LYS A 187 1.56 20.36 -11.52
N GLU A 188 1.05 19.93 -12.65
CA GLU A 188 -0.18 20.48 -13.23
C GLU A 188 -1.46 19.68 -12.90
N HIS A 189 -1.39 18.63 -12.07
CA HIS A 189 -2.48 17.66 -11.92
C HIS A 189 -3.14 17.59 -10.53
N THR A 190 -3.57 18.73 -9.98
CA THR A 190 -4.41 18.75 -8.75
C THR A 190 -5.72 17.99 -8.91
N PHE A 191 -6.23 17.84 -10.14
CA PHE A 191 -7.40 17.03 -10.46
C PHE A 191 -7.17 15.55 -10.15
N LEU A 192 -5.97 15.04 -10.38
CA LEU A 192 -5.63 13.63 -10.15
C LEU A 192 -5.81 13.21 -8.70
N VAL A 193 -5.33 14.05 -7.75
CA VAL A 193 -5.46 13.75 -6.32
C VAL A 193 -6.93 13.64 -5.93
N LYS A 194 -7.79 14.53 -6.44
CA LYS A 194 -9.24 14.48 -6.21
C LYS A 194 -9.86 13.22 -6.83
N HIS A 195 -9.42 12.83 -8.02
CA HIS A 195 -9.95 11.63 -8.68
C HIS A 195 -9.55 10.35 -7.93
N VAL A 196 -8.28 10.24 -7.52
CA VAL A 196 -7.80 9.12 -6.69
C VAL A 196 -8.57 9.06 -5.36
N HIS A 197 -8.79 10.21 -4.69
CA HIS A 197 -9.66 10.28 -3.51
C HIS A 197 -11.05 9.71 -3.79
N SER A 198 -11.68 10.16 -4.87
CA SER A 198 -13.03 9.69 -5.23
C SER A 198 -13.07 8.18 -5.48
N ILE A 199 -12.03 7.60 -6.09
CA ILE A 199 -11.94 6.15 -6.28
C ILE A 199 -11.85 5.44 -4.93
N LEU A 200 -10.97 5.91 -4.04
CA LEU A 200 -10.80 5.32 -2.71
C LEU A 200 -12.08 5.42 -1.88
N ASP A 201 -12.76 6.57 -1.88
CA ASP A 201 -14.04 6.76 -1.20
C ASP A 201 -15.12 5.80 -1.71
N GLN A 202 -15.17 5.56 -3.03
CA GLN A 202 -16.09 4.60 -3.62
C GLN A 202 -15.75 3.15 -3.22
N ILE A 203 -14.47 2.77 -3.19
CA ILE A 203 -14.04 1.44 -2.72
C ILE A 203 -14.47 1.26 -1.26
N VAL A 204 -14.21 2.27 -0.41
CA VAL A 204 -14.63 2.28 1.00
C VAL A 204 -16.14 2.05 1.12
N HIS A 205 -16.92 2.88 0.42
CA HIS A 205 -18.39 2.81 0.50
C HIS A 205 -18.93 1.45 0.10
N ILE A 206 -18.49 0.91 -1.05
CA ILE A 206 -18.94 -0.40 -1.55
C ILE A 206 -18.48 -1.55 -0.64
N THR A 207 -17.31 -1.41 0.01
CA THR A 207 -16.79 -2.45 0.90
C THR A 207 -17.52 -2.46 2.24
N VAL A 208 -17.89 -1.28 2.76
CA VAL A 208 -18.60 -1.13 4.05
C VAL A 208 -20.08 -1.53 3.93
N ASP A 209 -20.71 -1.21 2.80
CA ASP A 209 -22.12 -1.53 2.50
C ASP A 209 -22.21 -2.28 1.17
N PRO A 210 -21.91 -3.61 1.16
CA PRO A 210 -21.78 -4.36 -0.06
C PRO A 210 -23.13 -4.71 -0.69
N THR A 211 -23.25 -4.38 -1.96
CA THR A 211 -24.34 -4.83 -2.83
C THR A 211 -23.98 -6.15 -3.53
N PRO A 212 -24.92 -6.90 -4.15
CA PRO A 212 -24.62 -8.16 -4.85
C PRO A 212 -23.55 -8.03 -5.95
N ASP A 213 -23.39 -6.86 -6.56
CA ASP A 213 -22.41 -6.54 -7.59
C ASP A 213 -21.11 -5.92 -7.04
N ALA A 214 -20.96 -5.81 -5.71
CA ALA A 214 -19.84 -5.15 -5.04
C ALA A 214 -18.47 -5.62 -5.55
N ASN A 215 -18.27 -6.91 -5.72
CA ASN A 215 -17.02 -7.49 -6.19
C ASN A 215 -16.61 -6.98 -7.57
N ILE A 216 -17.55 -6.88 -8.51
CA ILE A 216 -17.29 -6.40 -9.87
C ILE A 216 -16.97 -4.92 -9.85
N ARG A 217 -17.73 -4.13 -9.07
CA ARG A 217 -17.53 -2.69 -8.93
C ARG A 217 -16.17 -2.38 -8.29
N VAL A 218 -15.81 -3.07 -7.21
CA VAL A 218 -14.53 -2.90 -6.55
C VAL A 218 -13.36 -3.26 -7.50
N GLN A 219 -13.47 -4.34 -8.27
CA GLN A 219 -12.46 -4.67 -9.28
C GLN A 219 -12.32 -3.55 -10.32
N GLY A 220 -13.42 -3.00 -10.81
CA GLY A 220 -13.43 -1.86 -11.74
C GLY A 220 -12.72 -0.63 -11.16
N LEU A 221 -12.97 -0.31 -9.88
CA LEU A 221 -12.35 0.81 -9.19
C LEU A 221 -10.84 0.59 -8.96
N PHE A 222 -10.42 -0.63 -8.64
CA PHE A 222 -8.99 -0.96 -8.57
C PHE A 222 -8.31 -0.86 -9.93
N LEU A 223 -8.96 -1.27 -11.01
CA LEU A 223 -8.45 -1.11 -12.37
C LEU A 223 -8.31 0.39 -12.73
N ASP A 224 -9.30 1.20 -12.39
CA ASP A 224 -9.25 2.66 -12.59
C ASP A 224 -8.13 3.31 -11.76
N LEU A 225 -7.97 2.92 -10.49
CA LEU A 225 -6.85 3.37 -9.63
C LEU A 225 -5.49 3.05 -10.29
N LEU A 226 -5.24 1.78 -10.61
CA LEU A 226 -3.98 1.35 -11.20
C LEU A 226 -3.73 1.99 -12.58
N TYR A 227 -4.79 2.16 -13.38
CA TYR A 227 -4.69 2.87 -14.66
C TYR A 227 -4.24 4.31 -14.48
N ASN A 228 -4.85 5.06 -13.55
CA ASN A 228 -4.46 6.45 -13.27
C ASN A 228 -3.04 6.55 -12.73
N LEU A 229 -2.62 5.64 -11.84
CA LEU A 229 -1.25 5.59 -11.33
C LEU A 229 -0.21 5.23 -12.42
N SER A 230 -0.62 4.51 -13.45
CA SER A 230 0.26 4.09 -14.55
C SER A 230 0.48 5.18 -15.62
N ARG A 231 -0.27 6.28 -15.60
CA ARG A 231 -0.25 7.29 -16.65
C ARG A 231 1.01 8.15 -16.59
N PRO A 232 1.85 8.13 -17.65
CA PRO A 232 3.06 8.95 -17.71
C PRO A 232 2.77 10.44 -17.78
N ASP A 233 1.56 10.83 -18.17
CA ASP A 233 1.14 12.25 -18.17
C ASP A 233 0.96 12.77 -16.74
N TYR A 234 0.59 11.91 -15.81
CA TYR A 234 0.31 12.27 -14.43
C TYR A 234 1.51 12.09 -13.50
N TYR A 235 2.30 11.05 -13.72
CA TYR A 235 3.41 10.69 -12.84
C TYR A 235 4.73 10.50 -13.58
N ASN A 236 5.80 10.93 -12.92
CA ASN A 236 7.13 10.42 -13.20
C ASN A 236 7.32 9.13 -12.38
N SER A 237 7.45 8.00 -13.08
CA SER A 237 7.66 6.69 -12.45
C SER A 237 9.14 6.41 -12.32
N VAL A 238 9.63 6.20 -11.08
CA VAL A 238 11.02 5.95 -10.76
C VAL A 238 11.15 4.59 -10.07
N PRO A 239 11.49 3.51 -10.80
CA PRO A 239 11.74 2.21 -10.21
C PRO A 239 13.09 2.21 -9.49
N ILE A 240 13.09 1.75 -8.24
CA ILE A 240 14.28 1.70 -7.38
C ILE A 240 14.52 0.25 -6.98
N ARG A 241 15.77 -0.20 -7.15
CA ARG A 241 16.24 -1.51 -6.70
C ARG A 241 17.08 -1.35 -5.45
N ILE A 242 16.83 -2.20 -4.47
CA ILE A 242 17.56 -2.21 -3.21
C ILE A 242 18.63 -3.30 -3.28
N GLY A 243 19.85 -2.95 -2.88
CA GLY A 243 21.01 -3.82 -2.91
C GLY A 243 21.75 -3.81 -4.25
N THR A 244 22.96 -4.39 -4.23
CA THR A 244 23.79 -4.54 -5.43
C THR A 244 23.29 -5.70 -6.30
N ASP A 245 23.63 -5.70 -7.57
CA ASP A 245 23.28 -6.80 -8.49
C ASP A 245 23.85 -8.16 -8.00
N THR A 246 24.98 -8.13 -7.31
CA THR A 246 25.62 -9.33 -6.73
C THR A 246 24.79 -9.87 -5.55
N GLU A 247 24.34 -9.02 -4.63
CA GLU A 247 23.47 -9.40 -3.50
C GLU A 247 22.14 -9.95 -4.00
N ASN A 248 21.53 -9.29 -4.98
CA ASN A 248 20.29 -9.75 -5.59
C ASN A 248 20.43 -11.10 -6.28
N ARG A 249 21.54 -11.36 -6.99
CA ARG A 249 21.83 -12.66 -7.61
C ARG A 249 22.06 -13.74 -6.55
N LEU A 250 22.81 -13.45 -5.51
CA LEU A 250 23.05 -14.39 -4.40
C LEU A 250 21.74 -14.76 -3.71
N PHE A 251 20.90 -13.77 -3.41
CA PHE A 251 19.60 -13.99 -2.82
C PHE A 251 18.70 -14.88 -3.69
N GLN A 252 18.67 -14.63 -5.01
CA GLN A 252 17.92 -15.47 -5.96
C GLN A 252 18.45 -16.92 -6.00
N GLN A 253 19.77 -17.11 -5.90
CA GLN A 253 20.37 -18.45 -5.86
C GLN A 253 19.99 -19.20 -4.58
N ILE A 254 20.05 -18.54 -3.43
CA ILE A 254 19.67 -19.12 -2.14
C ILE A 254 18.17 -19.49 -2.14
N THR A 255 17.30 -18.61 -2.62
CA THR A 255 15.85 -18.88 -2.69
C THR A 255 15.56 -20.11 -3.54
N LYS A 256 16.22 -20.24 -4.71
CA LYS A 256 16.07 -21.43 -5.56
C LYS A 256 16.53 -22.73 -4.88
N LEU A 257 17.55 -22.67 -4.04
CA LEU A 257 18.05 -23.83 -3.32
C LEU A 257 17.13 -24.25 -2.15
N LEU A 258 16.39 -23.28 -1.58
CA LEU A 258 15.45 -23.54 -0.49
C LEU A 258 14.08 -24.03 -1.00
N GLU A 259 13.75 -23.79 -2.26
CA GLU A 259 12.50 -24.22 -2.91
C GLU A 259 12.64 -25.55 -3.68
N ALA A 260 13.85 -26.10 -3.78
CA ALA A 260 14.15 -27.38 -4.43
C ALA A 260 14.15 -28.53 -3.43
#